data_09056ac34c3ac77370a6b87d5b227950
#
_entry.id   09056ac34c3ac77370a6b87d5b227950
#
_cell.length_a   1.000
_cell.length_b   1.000
_cell.length_c   1.000
_cell.angle_alpha   90.00
_cell.angle_beta   90.00
_cell.angle_gamma   90.00
#
_symmetry.space_group_name_H-M   'P 1'
#
loop_
_entity.id
_entity.type
_entity.pdbx_description
1 polymer ?
#
loop_
_entity_poly.entity_id
_entity_poly.type
_entity_poly.pdbx_seq_one_letter_code
_entity_poly.pdbx_strand_id
1 'polypeptide(L)'
;MTSGTLSEFAKMLFVPSACIAMVVGAQTPASAPPTAADRTAIAAASAAERDRELKLLGIAEMQPSATAYDIGKPGNANYDEAKANPYPILPDVLTLNDGTKVTKPAQWKKRREEIKAMFDENVYGKYPAHIPGVSWNVDSVEEMTVLGVPAIVKHITGHVDNSSCPAITVEIHADVVTPASAKGKKVPVIIGGGSIRPRPAFARPAPAPGQVVHLLSAPPDAPDSAKLLLEHGWGFVGRNLNEVQADNGAGLDKGIIGLVNKGQPRKLDDWGVLRAWAWGDSKLLDYLQTDLDVDGAKVGVMGHSRGGKAALVAEADDPRFAIGYISSSGAGGADLYRRNYGETMGNIAAPIEFHWFAGNFLRYAAAGHSANEMPVDSHEFIALVAPRPIFIGGGALITDPQYAPGDAWQDAQGMFMAAVAASPVWGLLGAKGLGASTFPPIGTLVDSGDIAFRQHQFGHTPAPNWPYFIEFADKEFKKR
;
A
#
# COMPACT_ATOMS: atom_id res chain seq x y z
N MET A 1 -95.80 10.43 16.16
CA MET A 1 -95.98 9.60 14.98
C MET A 1 -94.78 9.67 14.13
N THR A 2 -94.17 8.47 13.86
CA THR A 2 -93.17 8.13 12.83
C THR A 2 -91.82 8.87 12.82
N SER A 3 -90.88 8.37 13.38
CA SER A 3 -89.64 7.65 13.19
C SER A 3 -89.10 7.62 11.75
N GLY A 4 -87.94 8.11 11.57
CA GLY A 4 -87.11 7.99 10.35
C GLY A 4 -85.61 7.97 10.72
N THR A 5 -85.12 6.77 10.78
CA THR A 5 -83.65 6.49 11.00
C THR A 5 -82.86 6.67 9.71
N LEU A 6 -81.77 7.48 9.73
CA LEU A 6 -80.81 7.56 8.70
C LEU A 6 -79.52 6.77 9.11
N SER A 7 -79.24 5.75 8.31
CA SER A 7 -78.02 4.92 8.40
C SER A 7 -76.93 5.56 7.55
N GLU A 8 -75.80 5.97 8.17
CA GLU A 8 -74.63 6.37 7.46
C GLU A 8 -73.67 5.16 7.25
N PHE A 9 -73.41 4.86 6.00
CA PHE A 9 -72.37 3.88 5.55
C PHE A 9 -70.98 4.53 5.60
N ALA A 10 -70.16 4.10 6.57
CA ALA A 10 -68.77 4.39 6.58
C ALA A 10 -68.03 3.54 5.52
N LYS A 11 -67.49 4.18 4.49
CA LYS A 11 -66.57 3.55 3.52
C LYS A 11 -65.19 3.42 4.12
N MET A 12 -64.80 2.23 4.52
CA MET A 12 -63.45 1.87 4.90
C MET A 12 -62.57 1.77 3.65
N LEU A 13 -61.61 2.69 3.46
CA LEU A 13 -60.56 2.60 2.44
C LEU A 13 -59.51 1.59 2.93
N PHE A 14 -59.43 0.46 2.26
CA PHE A 14 -58.33 -0.49 2.39
C PHE A 14 -57.12 0.07 1.62
N VAL A 15 -56.04 0.41 2.33
CA VAL A 15 -54.70 0.66 1.74
C VAL A 15 -53.95 -0.67 1.77
N PRO A 16 -53.49 -1.22 0.62
CA PRO A 16 -52.67 -2.42 0.66
C PRO A 16 -51.28 -2.07 1.18
N SER A 17 -50.88 -2.68 2.29
CA SER A 17 -49.49 -2.71 2.76
C SER A 17 -48.66 -3.46 1.72
N ALA A 18 -47.79 -2.73 1.01
CA ALA A 18 -46.77 -3.34 0.20
C ALA A 18 -45.72 -3.95 1.14
N CYS A 19 -45.66 -5.27 1.21
CA CYS A 19 -44.54 -5.98 1.78
C CYS A 19 -43.31 -5.75 0.87
N ILE A 20 -42.39 -4.91 1.31
CA ILE A 20 -41.04 -4.83 0.74
C ILE A 20 -40.34 -6.12 1.19
N ALA A 21 -40.21 -7.07 0.28
CA ALA A 21 -39.32 -8.23 0.47
C ALA A 21 -37.88 -7.71 0.49
N MET A 22 -37.26 -7.73 1.66
CA MET A 22 -35.80 -7.58 1.76
C MET A 22 -35.16 -8.77 1.02
N VAL A 23 -34.61 -8.50 -0.14
CA VAL A 23 -33.66 -9.43 -0.77
C VAL A 23 -32.39 -9.37 0.06
N VAL A 24 -32.24 -10.32 0.95
CA VAL A 24 -30.96 -10.58 1.62
C VAL A 24 -30.01 -11.07 0.52
N GLY A 25 -29.20 -10.19 0.00
CA GLY A 25 -28.13 -10.55 -0.92
C GLY A 25 -27.23 -11.57 -0.23
N ALA A 26 -27.12 -12.75 -0.83
CA ALA A 26 -26.21 -13.79 -0.36
C ALA A 26 -24.79 -13.25 -0.50
N GLN A 27 -24.16 -12.85 0.61
CA GLN A 27 -22.75 -12.56 0.65
C GLN A 27 -22.00 -13.82 0.24
N THR A 28 -21.18 -13.73 -0.80
CA THR A 28 -20.26 -14.81 -1.15
C THR A 28 -19.42 -15.12 0.09
N PRO A 29 -19.44 -16.36 0.63
CA PRO A 29 -18.67 -16.66 1.82
C PRO A 29 -17.19 -16.42 1.51
N ALA A 30 -16.51 -15.67 2.39
CA ALA A 30 -15.08 -15.51 2.33
C ALA A 30 -14.45 -16.92 2.22
N SER A 31 -13.61 -17.14 1.21
CA SER A 31 -12.94 -18.43 1.02
C SER A 31 -12.24 -18.83 2.31
N ALA A 32 -12.37 -20.10 2.69
CA ALA A 32 -11.67 -20.62 3.88
C ALA A 32 -10.16 -20.36 3.75
N PRO A 33 -9.47 -20.06 4.86
CA PRO A 33 -8.03 -19.83 4.81
C PRO A 33 -7.33 -21.10 4.29
N PRO A 34 -6.24 -20.97 3.50
CA PRO A 34 -5.54 -22.08 2.89
C PRO A 34 -5.05 -23.06 3.96
N THR A 35 -5.21 -24.34 3.70
CA THR A 35 -4.70 -25.43 4.57
C THR A 35 -3.17 -25.44 4.59
N ALA A 36 -2.58 -26.25 5.48
CA ALA A 36 -1.12 -26.43 5.49
C ALA A 36 -0.60 -27.04 4.18
N ALA A 37 -1.37 -27.97 3.58
CA ALA A 37 -1.03 -28.57 2.29
C ALA A 37 -1.08 -27.52 1.16
N ASP A 38 -2.11 -26.66 1.14
CA ASP A 38 -2.21 -25.59 0.16
C ASP A 38 -1.05 -24.60 0.28
N ARG A 39 -0.66 -24.22 1.49
CA ARG A 39 0.50 -23.33 1.72
C ARG A 39 1.79 -23.95 1.21
N THR A 40 1.99 -25.26 1.42
CA THR A 40 3.17 -25.98 0.91
C THR A 40 3.18 -26.01 -0.62
N ALA A 41 2.03 -26.28 -1.24
CA ALA A 41 1.90 -26.29 -2.70
C ALA A 41 2.14 -24.90 -3.30
N ILE A 42 1.59 -23.84 -2.68
CA ILE A 42 1.82 -22.42 -3.10
C ILE A 42 3.31 -22.07 -2.99
N ALA A 43 3.97 -22.45 -1.90
CA ALA A 43 5.40 -22.18 -1.71
C ALA A 43 6.26 -22.88 -2.76
N ALA A 44 5.97 -24.15 -3.05
CA ALA A 44 6.67 -24.91 -4.08
C ALA A 44 6.47 -24.32 -5.49
N ALA A 45 5.24 -23.95 -5.84
CA ALA A 45 4.95 -23.32 -7.11
C ALA A 45 5.59 -21.93 -7.24
N SER A 46 5.62 -21.14 -6.14
CA SER A 46 6.33 -19.84 -6.10
C SER A 46 7.83 -20.00 -6.31
N ALA A 47 8.45 -21.01 -5.69
CA ALA A 47 9.87 -21.32 -5.88
C ALA A 47 10.14 -21.73 -7.33
N ALA A 48 9.30 -22.59 -7.92
CA ALA A 48 9.44 -23.01 -9.32
C ALA A 48 9.34 -21.85 -10.31
N GLU A 49 8.43 -20.88 -10.07
CA GLU A 49 8.32 -19.69 -10.94
C GLU A 49 9.56 -18.80 -10.80
N ARG A 50 10.07 -18.61 -9.58
CA ARG A 50 11.34 -17.88 -9.38
C ARG A 50 12.51 -18.57 -10.08
N ASP A 51 12.61 -19.89 -9.98
CA ASP A 51 13.67 -20.68 -10.65
C ASP A 51 13.59 -20.55 -12.17
N ARG A 52 12.37 -20.48 -12.73
CA ARG A 52 12.14 -20.19 -14.16
C ARG A 52 12.73 -18.82 -14.53
N GLU A 53 12.47 -17.79 -13.75
CA GLU A 53 13.00 -16.43 -14.00
C GLU A 53 14.52 -16.37 -13.85
N LEU A 54 15.08 -17.03 -12.81
CA LEU A 54 16.54 -17.14 -12.63
C LEU A 54 17.20 -17.83 -13.83
N LYS A 55 16.61 -18.92 -14.33
CA LYS A 55 17.12 -19.61 -15.52
C LYS A 55 17.11 -18.72 -16.77
N LEU A 56 16.03 -17.94 -16.96
CA LEU A 56 15.96 -16.97 -18.09
C LEU A 56 17.02 -15.89 -17.99
N LEU A 57 17.41 -15.49 -16.78
CA LEU A 57 18.44 -14.51 -16.51
C LEU A 57 19.87 -15.10 -16.53
N GLY A 58 20.02 -16.42 -16.57
CA GLY A 58 21.32 -17.10 -16.46
C GLY A 58 21.93 -17.03 -15.06
N ILE A 59 21.13 -16.80 -14.01
CA ILE A 59 21.59 -16.66 -12.64
C ILE A 59 21.62 -18.04 -11.97
N ALA A 60 22.80 -18.44 -11.51
CA ALA A 60 23.02 -19.73 -10.85
C ALA A 60 22.86 -19.66 -9.32
N GLU A 61 23.19 -18.52 -8.72
CA GLU A 61 23.22 -18.35 -7.27
C GLU A 61 22.73 -16.94 -6.87
N MET A 62 22.02 -16.88 -5.76
CA MET A 62 21.47 -15.63 -5.21
C MET A 62 22.19 -15.26 -3.92
N GLN A 63 22.16 -13.96 -3.60
CA GLN A 63 22.57 -13.50 -2.28
C GLN A 63 21.70 -14.18 -1.20
N PRO A 64 22.28 -14.54 -0.05
CA PRO A 64 21.52 -15.12 1.04
C PRO A 64 20.50 -14.11 1.60
N SER A 65 19.32 -14.60 1.94
CA SER A 65 18.35 -13.81 2.72
C SER A 65 18.84 -13.72 4.16
N ALA A 66 18.88 -12.52 4.70
CA ALA A 66 19.18 -12.30 6.10
C ALA A 66 17.98 -12.70 6.99
N THR A 67 18.24 -13.17 8.20
CA THR A 67 17.19 -13.41 9.19
C THR A 67 16.95 -12.14 10.02
N ALA A 68 15.69 -11.78 10.24
CA ALA A 68 15.34 -10.57 10.97
C ALA A 68 15.63 -10.65 12.48
N TYR A 69 15.59 -11.86 13.05
CA TYR A 69 15.36 -12.03 14.49
C TYR A 69 16.42 -12.86 15.21
N ASP A 70 17.40 -13.35 14.50
CA ASP A 70 18.48 -14.15 15.07
C ASP A 70 19.69 -13.29 15.47
N ILE A 71 19.46 -12.20 16.18
CA ILE A 71 20.48 -11.21 16.53
C ILE A 71 21.74 -11.88 17.10
N GLY A 72 22.89 -11.58 16.48
CA GLY A 72 24.19 -12.12 16.88
C GLY A 72 24.51 -13.51 16.31
N LYS A 73 23.59 -14.15 15.56
CA LYS A 73 23.86 -15.41 14.86
C LYS A 73 24.36 -15.16 13.42
N PRO A 74 25.12 -16.10 12.83
CA PRO A 74 25.46 -16.01 11.41
C PRO A 74 24.20 -15.92 10.53
N GLY A 75 24.22 -15.03 9.52
CA GLY A 75 23.09 -14.80 8.63
C GLY A 75 22.03 -13.85 9.16
N ASN A 76 22.18 -13.28 10.36
CA ASN A 76 21.31 -12.24 10.84
C ASN A 76 21.51 -10.92 10.06
N ALA A 77 20.43 -10.14 9.93
CA ALA A 77 20.48 -8.82 9.33
C ALA A 77 21.45 -7.89 10.11
N ASN A 78 22.03 -6.95 9.39
CA ASN A 78 22.82 -5.90 10.01
C ASN A 78 21.89 -4.88 10.71
N TYR A 79 22.15 -4.61 11.98
CA TYR A 79 21.52 -3.54 12.77
C TYR A 79 22.55 -2.60 13.36
N ASP A 80 23.80 -2.63 12.85
CA ASP A 80 24.88 -1.74 13.21
C ASP A 80 24.96 -0.59 12.18
N GLU A 81 24.57 0.61 12.59
CA GLU A 81 24.56 1.79 11.72
C GLU A 81 25.94 2.11 11.12
N ALA A 82 27.02 1.77 11.84
CA ALA A 82 28.38 1.99 11.34
C ALA A 82 28.70 1.15 10.10
N LYS A 83 27.93 0.09 9.83
CA LYS A 83 28.06 -0.81 8.68
C LYS A 83 26.95 -0.64 7.65
N ALA A 84 26.02 0.29 7.89
CA ALA A 84 24.79 0.39 7.10
C ALA A 84 24.98 1.02 5.72
N ASN A 85 26.03 1.79 5.49
CA ASN A 85 26.25 2.53 4.23
C ASN A 85 27.48 2.04 3.44
N PRO A 86 27.44 0.82 2.88
CA PRO A 86 28.55 0.32 2.05
C PRO A 86 28.66 1.08 0.72
N TYR A 87 27.56 1.70 0.24
CA TYR A 87 27.48 2.43 -1.02
C TYR A 87 26.89 3.83 -0.79
N PRO A 88 27.67 4.78 -0.26
CA PRO A 88 27.18 6.09 0.19
C PRO A 88 26.83 7.05 -0.96
N ILE A 89 27.21 6.73 -2.20
CA ILE A 89 26.97 7.59 -3.36
C ILE A 89 25.65 7.16 -4.01
N LEU A 90 24.66 8.04 -3.94
CA LEU A 90 23.36 7.85 -4.60
C LEU A 90 23.37 8.43 -6.02
N PRO A 91 22.59 7.88 -6.96
CA PRO A 91 22.31 8.53 -8.24
C PRO A 91 21.77 9.95 -8.02
N ASP A 92 22.22 10.90 -8.83
CA ASP A 92 21.70 12.27 -8.74
C ASP A 92 20.33 12.36 -9.40
N VAL A 93 19.29 12.58 -8.59
CA VAL A 93 17.90 12.68 -9.04
C VAL A 93 17.66 13.81 -10.06
N LEU A 94 18.51 14.84 -10.06
CA LEU A 94 18.44 15.99 -10.96
C LEU A 94 19.50 15.95 -12.08
N THR A 95 19.90 14.77 -12.51
CA THR A 95 20.79 14.57 -13.66
C THR A 95 20.15 13.63 -14.66
N LEU A 96 20.01 14.08 -15.92
CA LEU A 96 19.52 13.25 -17.03
C LEU A 96 20.51 12.11 -17.33
N ASN A 97 20.04 11.06 -17.99
CA ASN A 97 20.88 9.92 -18.39
C ASN A 97 22.05 10.32 -19.30
N ASP A 98 21.95 11.45 -20.00
CA ASP A 98 23.02 12.02 -20.82
C ASP A 98 24.02 12.90 -20.03
N GLY A 99 23.89 13.00 -18.71
CA GLY A 99 24.73 13.80 -17.82
C GLY A 99 24.27 15.26 -17.66
N THR A 100 23.25 15.70 -18.38
CA THR A 100 22.75 17.09 -18.30
C THR A 100 22.05 17.34 -16.94
N LYS A 101 22.41 18.44 -16.27
CA LYS A 101 21.78 18.84 -15.02
C LYS A 101 20.37 19.40 -15.25
N VAL A 102 19.43 18.96 -14.45
CA VAL A 102 18.04 19.44 -14.38
C VAL A 102 17.99 20.61 -13.42
N THR A 103 17.89 21.83 -13.95
CA THR A 103 17.92 23.09 -13.18
C THR A 103 16.64 23.90 -13.31
N LYS A 104 15.72 23.48 -14.20
CA LYS A 104 14.44 24.15 -14.46
C LYS A 104 13.29 23.17 -14.39
N PRO A 105 12.10 23.57 -13.89
CA PRO A 105 10.91 22.71 -13.81
C PRO A 105 10.55 22.03 -15.13
N ALA A 106 10.67 22.74 -16.26
CA ALA A 106 10.37 22.17 -17.58
C ALA A 106 11.23 20.94 -17.96
N GLN A 107 12.45 20.85 -17.44
CA GLN A 107 13.35 19.73 -17.71
C GLN A 107 12.96 18.49 -16.86
N TRP A 108 12.26 18.70 -15.73
CA TRP A 108 11.86 17.61 -14.83
C TRP A 108 10.98 16.59 -15.53
N LYS A 109 10.11 17.00 -16.47
CA LYS A 109 9.28 16.05 -17.20
C LYS A 109 10.13 14.97 -17.88
N LYS A 110 11.21 15.36 -18.60
CA LYS A 110 12.12 14.40 -19.24
C LYS A 110 12.78 13.49 -18.20
N ARG A 111 13.33 14.07 -17.10
CA ARG A 111 13.98 13.28 -16.06
C ARG A 111 13.02 12.30 -15.38
N ARG A 112 11.80 12.74 -15.09
CA ARG A 112 10.74 11.90 -14.53
C ARG A 112 10.43 10.69 -15.42
N GLU A 113 10.37 10.89 -16.73
CA GLU A 113 10.16 9.81 -17.69
C GLU A 113 11.35 8.85 -17.73
N GLU A 114 12.60 9.35 -17.68
CA GLU A 114 13.79 8.51 -17.59
C GLU A 114 13.83 7.66 -16.32
N ILE A 115 13.57 8.27 -15.15
CA ILE A 115 13.51 7.57 -13.87
C ILE A 115 12.42 6.49 -13.92
N LYS A 116 11.22 6.85 -14.38
CA LYS A 116 10.12 5.89 -14.52
C LYS A 116 10.50 4.71 -15.41
N ALA A 117 11.10 4.96 -16.55
CA ALA A 117 11.53 3.91 -17.48
C ALA A 117 12.57 2.97 -16.85
N MET A 118 13.50 3.49 -16.05
CA MET A 118 14.48 2.67 -15.32
C MET A 118 13.81 1.80 -14.24
N PHE A 119 12.83 2.33 -13.50
CA PHE A 119 12.05 1.52 -12.55
C PHE A 119 11.15 0.50 -13.25
N ASP A 120 10.57 0.86 -14.39
CA ASP A 120 9.78 -0.04 -15.23
C ASP A 120 10.61 -1.24 -15.73
N GLU A 121 11.85 -1.00 -16.13
CA GLU A 121 12.74 -2.03 -16.64
C GLU A 121 13.31 -2.93 -15.53
N ASN A 122 13.71 -2.33 -14.40
CA ASN A 122 14.62 -2.96 -13.46
C ASN A 122 14.00 -3.33 -12.12
N VAL A 123 12.85 -2.72 -11.74
CA VAL A 123 12.31 -2.87 -10.37
C VAL A 123 10.87 -3.36 -10.38
N TYR A 124 9.91 -2.52 -10.76
CA TYR A 124 8.49 -2.86 -10.60
C TYR A 124 7.85 -3.48 -11.84
N GLY A 125 8.53 -3.46 -12.99
CA GLY A 125 8.06 -3.95 -14.28
C GLY A 125 7.17 -2.94 -15.03
N LYS A 126 6.99 -3.17 -16.31
CA LYS A 126 6.21 -2.31 -17.19
C LYS A 126 4.72 -2.59 -17.05
N TYR A 127 3.90 -1.55 -17.00
CA TYR A 127 2.48 -1.72 -17.23
C TYR A 127 2.24 -2.27 -18.64
N PRO A 128 1.30 -3.21 -18.81
CA PRO A 128 0.87 -3.64 -20.14
C PRO A 128 0.32 -2.48 -20.96
N ALA A 129 0.53 -2.53 -22.27
CA ALA A 129 -0.02 -1.51 -23.18
C ALA A 129 -1.55 -1.42 -23.13
N HIS A 130 -2.21 -2.54 -22.83
CA HIS A 130 -3.65 -2.63 -22.67
C HIS A 130 -3.95 -3.35 -21.35
N ILE A 131 -4.53 -2.62 -20.41
CA ILE A 131 -5.06 -3.17 -19.17
C ILE A 131 -6.59 -3.09 -19.29
N PRO A 132 -7.33 -4.17 -18.94
CA PRO A 132 -8.78 -4.20 -18.98
C PRO A 132 -9.42 -3.06 -18.18
N GLY A 133 -10.57 -2.59 -18.66
CA GLY A 133 -11.42 -1.64 -17.93
C GLY A 133 -12.08 -2.28 -16.72
N VAL A 134 -12.54 -1.45 -15.79
CA VAL A 134 -13.31 -1.88 -14.62
C VAL A 134 -14.67 -1.19 -14.63
N SER A 135 -15.74 -1.97 -14.55
CA SER A 135 -17.10 -1.46 -14.32
C SER A 135 -17.45 -1.61 -12.84
N TRP A 136 -18.04 -0.56 -12.26
CA TRP A 136 -18.32 -0.51 -10.84
C TRP A 136 -19.83 -0.62 -10.56
N ASN A 137 -20.20 -1.46 -9.60
CA ASN A 137 -21.53 -1.55 -9.03
C ASN A 137 -21.51 -1.13 -7.56
N VAL A 138 -22.55 -0.44 -7.11
CA VAL A 138 -22.86 -0.28 -5.69
C VAL A 138 -23.82 -1.41 -5.33
N ASP A 139 -23.35 -2.38 -4.55
CA ASP A 139 -24.10 -3.58 -4.19
C ASP A 139 -25.11 -3.29 -3.08
N SER A 140 -24.69 -2.50 -2.09
CA SER A 140 -25.58 -2.01 -1.03
C SER A 140 -25.05 -0.71 -0.41
N VAL A 141 -25.96 0.02 0.25
CA VAL A 141 -25.63 1.19 1.07
C VAL A 141 -26.30 1.01 2.43
N GLU A 142 -25.53 1.06 3.49
CA GLU A 142 -25.99 0.82 4.84
C GLU A 142 -25.60 1.98 5.77
N GLU A 143 -26.54 2.37 6.65
CA GLU A 143 -26.22 3.23 7.80
C GLU A 143 -25.93 2.32 8.98
N MET A 144 -24.73 2.38 9.51
CA MET A 144 -24.29 1.52 10.61
C MET A 144 -23.32 2.24 11.54
N THR A 145 -23.00 1.61 12.65
CA THR A 145 -21.97 2.10 13.57
C THR A 145 -20.66 1.35 13.29
N VAL A 146 -19.63 2.08 12.88
CA VAL A 146 -18.26 1.54 12.67
C VAL A 146 -17.39 1.99 13.84
N LEU A 147 -16.92 1.06 14.65
CA LEU A 147 -16.06 1.31 15.82
C LEU A 147 -16.61 2.40 16.78
N GLY A 148 -17.93 2.43 16.96
CA GLY A 148 -18.61 3.42 17.81
C GLY A 148 -18.97 4.72 17.12
N VAL A 149 -18.63 4.93 15.85
CA VAL A 149 -18.95 6.14 15.07
C VAL A 149 -20.06 5.85 14.07
N PRO A 150 -21.17 6.62 14.02
CA PRO A 150 -22.17 6.49 12.98
C PRO A 150 -21.59 6.78 11.59
N ALA A 151 -21.81 5.86 10.66
CA ALA A 151 -21.24 5.92 9.32
C ALA A 151 -22.22 5.45 8.25
N ILE A 152 -21.97 5.86 7.01
CA ILE A 152 -22.60 5.34 5.80
C ILE A 152 -21.55 4.46 5.12
N VAL A 153 -21.91 3.20 4.87
CA VAL A 153 -21.05 2.21 4.22
C VAL A 153 -21.65 1.86 2.86
N LYS A 154 -20.89 2.06 1.80
CA LYS A 154 -21.21 1.58 0.46
C LYS A 154 -20.35 0.35 0.18
N HIS A 155 -20.98 -0.79 -0.02
CA HIS A 155 -20.33 -1.98 -0.54
C HIS A 155 -20.31 -1.89 -2.05
N ILE A 156 -19.12 -1.98 -2.64
CA ILE A 156 -18.93 -1.83 -4.08
C ILE A 156 -18.15 -3.01 -4.64
N THR A 157 -18.49 -3.40 -5.87
CA THR A 157 -17.76 -4.40 -6.64
C THR A 157 -17.33 -3.82 -7.97
N GLY A 158 -16.03 -3.88 -8.24
CA GLY A 158 -15.42 -3.57 -9.53
C GLY A 158 -15.20 -4.85 -10.33
N HIS A 159 -15.90 -4.98 -11.44
CA HIS A 159 -15.76 -6.10 -12.37
C HIS A 159 -14.74 -5.74 -13.45
N VAL A 160 -13.62 -6.45 -13.46
CA VAL A 160 -12.59 -6.27 -14.49
C VAL A 160 -13.02 -6.99 -15.76
N ASP A 161 -12.96 -6.31 -16.91
CA ASP A 161 -13.28 -6.93 -18.20
C ASP A 161 -12.32 -8.09 -18.51
N ASN A 162 -12.85 -9.31 -18.47
CA ASN A 162 -12.10 -10.53 -18.74
C ASN A 162 -12.37 -11.11 -20.14
N SER A 163 -12.94 -10.35 -21.06
CA SER A 163 -13.28 -10.79 -22.43
C SER A 163 -12.08 -11.35 -23.19
N SER A 164 -10.87 -10.89 -22.90
CA SER A 164 -9.62 -11.35 -23.52
C SER A 164 -9.15 -12.71 -23.01
N CYS A 165 -9.58 -13.14 -21.79
CA CYS A 165 -9.28 -14.42 -21.16
C CYS A 165 -10.38 -14.81 -20.16
N PRO A 166 -11.55 -15.31 -20.62
CA PRO A 166 -12.71 -15.60 -19.78
C PRO A 166 -12.48 -16.63 -18.66
N ALA A 167 -11.38 -17.40 -18.76
CA ALA A 167 -11.01 -18.36 -17.73
C ALA A 167 -10.47 -17.70 -16.43
N ILE A 168 -10.11 -16.42 -16.47
CA ILE A 168 -9.60 -15.67 -15.32
C ILE A 168 -10.59 -14.54 -15.02
N THR A 169 -11.15 -14.56 -13.83
CA THR A 169 -12.02 -13.49 -13.32
C THR A 169 -11.28 -12.72 -12.25
N VAL A 170 -11.37 -11.38 -12.31
CA VAL A 170 -10.83 -10.48 -11.28
C VAL A 170 -11.95 -9.55 -10.85
N GLU A 171 -12.24 -9.55 -9.55
CA GLU A 171 -13.19 -8.65 -8.92
C GLU A 171 -12.52 -7.87 -7.82
N ILE A 172 -12.92 -6.62 -7.62
CA ILE A 172 -12.37 -5.72 -6.62
C ILE A 172 -13.50 -5.35 -5.67
N HIS A 173 -13.58 -6.01 -4.53
CA HIS A 173 -14.55 -5.65 -3.49
C HIS A 173 -13.97 -4.58 -2.59
N ALA A 174 -14.77 -3.56 -2.29
CA ALA A 174 -14.37 -2.50 -1.38
C ALA A 174 -15.56 -1.94 -0.58
N ASP A 175 -15.23 -1.46 0.62
CA ASP A 175 -16.15 -0.75 1.49
C ASP A 175 -15.76 0.73 1.49
N VAL A 176 -16.58 1.59 0.89
CA VAL A 176 -16.43 3.05 0.96
C VAL A 176 -17.22 3.54 2.16
N VAL A 177 -16.51 4.07 3.15
CA VAL A 177 -17.09 4.46 4.44
C VAL A 177 -16.94 5.95 4.64
N THR A 178 -18.06 6.63 4.89
CA THR A 178 -18.09 8.06 5.19
C THR A 178 -18.83 8.32 6.50
N PRO A 179 -18.47 9.35 7.28
CA PRO A 179 -19.15 9.63 8.54
C PRO A 179 -20.59 10.10 8.28
N ALA A 180 -21.57 9.55 9.03
CA ALA A 180 -22.99 9.93 8.89
C ALA A 180 -23.22 11.43 9.17
N SER A 181 -22.39 12.07 9.98
CA SER A 181 -22.40 13.51 10.25
C SER A 181 -22.11 14.38 9.01
N ALA A 182 -21.50 13.79 7.99
CA ALA A 182 -21.20 14.46 6.72
C ALA A 182 -22.17 14.11 5.58
N LYS A 183 -23.28 13.42 5.87
CA LYS A 183 -24.29 13.04 4.87
C LYS A 183 -24.68 14.23 3.97
N GLY A 184 -24.57 14.03 2.66
CA GLY A 184 -24.84 15.07 1.66
C GLY A 184 -23.71 16.09 1.47
N LYS A 185 -22.53 15.85 2.03
CA LYS A 185 -21.31 16.64 1.82
C LYS A 185 -20.20 15.74 1.33
N LYS A 186 -19.34 16.29 0.46
CA LYS A 186 -18.13 15.58 0.02
C LYS A 186 -17.05 15.62 1.10
N VAL A 187 -16.45 14.46 1.37
CA VAL A 187 -15.37 14.33 2.37
C VAL A 187 -14.08 13.83 1.73
N PRO A 188 -12.90 14.16 2.29
CA PRO A 188 -11.65 13.49 1.98
C PRO A 188 -11.74 12.02 2.30
N VAL A 189 -11.07 11.17 1.50
CA VAL A 189 -11.08 9.71 1.69
C VAL A 189 -9.67 9.15 1.58
N ILE A 190 -9.33 8.18 2.44
CA ILE A 190 -8.05 7.47 2.40
C ILE A 190 -8.27 6.02 2.00
N ILE A 191 -7.79 5.62 0.81
CA ILE A 191 -7.77 4.23 0.38
C ILE A 191 -6.80 3.46 1.27
N GLY A 192 -7.24 2.33 1.85
CA GLY A 192 -6.47 1.55 2.82
C GLY A 192 -6.45 2.14 4.23
N GLY A 193 -7.19 3.24 4.47
CA GLY A 193 -7.20 3.96 5.75
C GLY A 193 -7.88 3.21 6.90
N GLY A 194 -8.70 2.19 6.62
CA GLY A 194 -9.43 1.48 7.67
C GLY A 194 -10.16 0.24 7.19
N SER A 195 -10.91 -0.37 8.09
CA SER A 195 -11.80 -1.50 7.85
C SER A 195 -13.06 -1.36 8.70
N ILE A 196 -14.20 -1.75 8.16
CA ILE A 196 -15.48 -1.82 8.90
C ILE A 196 -15.47 -2.92 9.96
N ARG A 197 -14.62 -3.92 9.81
CA ARG A 197 -14.49 -5.03 10.75
C ARG A 197 -13.34 -4.75 11.70
N PRO A 198 -13.53 -4.95 13.02
CA PRO A 198 -12.42 -4.94 13.94
C PRO A 198 -11.35 -5.92 13.42
N ARG A 199 -10.10 -5.50 13.40
CA ARG A 199 -9.02 -6.45 13.14
C ARG A 199 -9.12 -7.54 14.19
N PRO A 200 -9.20 -8.83 13.80
CA PRO A 200 -9.14 -9.90 14.79
C PRO A 200 -7.86 -9.66 15.61
N ALA A 201 -8.02 -9.57 16.92
CA ALA A 201 -6.89 -9.62 17.80
C ALA A 201 -6.16 -10.92 17.47
N PHE A 202 -4.99 -10.83 16.86
CA PHE A 202 -4.15 -12.00 16.68
C PHE A 202 -3.71 -12.44 18.06
N ALA A 203 -4.55 -13.28 18.70
CA ALA A 203 -4.15 -14.02 19.87
C ALA A 203 -3.04 -14.98 19.42
N ARG A 204 -1.81 -14.49 19.49
CA ARG A 204 -0.65 -15.39 19.31
C ARG A 204 -0.63 -16.30 20.53
N PRO A 205 -0.37 -17.60 20.35
CA PRO A 205 -0.06 -18.47 21.46
C PRO A 205 1.04 -17.83 22.31
N ALA A 206 0.94 -17.93 23.61
CA ALA A 206 2.03 -17.50 24.48
C ALA A 206 3.33 -18.15 23.97
N PRO A 207 4.42 -17.38 23.82
CA PRO A 207 5.68 -17.95 23.32
C PRO A 207 6.18 -19.05 24.25
N ALA A 208 6.77 -20.06 23.67
CA ALA A 208 7.43 -21.08 24.47
C ALA A 208 8.57 -20.45 25.28
N PRO A 209 8.89 -20.98 26.49
CA PRO A 209 10.00 -20.48 27.28
C PRO A 209 11.28 -20.39 26.45
N GLY A 210 11.89 -19.20 26.40
CA GLY A 210 13.10 -18.93 25.61
C GLY A 210 12.86 -18.52 24.14
N GLN A 211 11.62 -18.46 23.67
CA GLN A 211 11.30 -17.90 22.38
C GLN A 211 11.24 -16.38 22.43
N VAL A 212 11.93 -15.70 21.52
CA VAL A 212 11.85 -14.25 21.35
C VAL A 212 10.47 -13.89 20.83
N VAL A 213 9.73 -13.08 21.56
CA VAL A 213 8.42 -12.59 21.13
C VAL A 213 8.61 -11.37 20.25
N HIS A 214 8.29 -11.51 18.99
CA HIS A 214 8.24 -10.37 18.07
C HIS A 214 6.95 -9.61 18.31
N LEU A 215 6.97 -8.56 19.10
CA LEU A 215 5.82 -7.66 19.23
C LEU A 215 5.65 -6.86 17.95
N LEU A 216 4.79 -7.38 17.08
CA LEU A 216 4.15 -6.63 16.00
C LEU A 216 2.95 -5.84 16.55
N SER A 217 2.94 -5.45 17.80
CA SER A 217 1.75 -4.87 18.40
C SER A 217 1.86 -3.36 18.47
N ALA A 218 0.79 -2.73 18.01
CA ALA A 218 0.46 -1.38 18.45
C ALA A 218 0.32 -1.38 19.97
N PRO A 219 0.60 -0.25 20.66
CA PRO A 219 0.28 -0.13 22.07
C PRO A 219 -1.21 -0.45 22.29
N PRO A 220 -1.61 -0.98 23.47
CA PRO A 220 -2.98 -1.37 23.74
C PRO A 220 -4.01 -0.24 23.54
N ASP A 221 -3.58 1.00 23.70
CA ASP A 221 -4.34 2.24 23.52
C ASP A 221 -4.11 2.90 22.13
N ALA A 222 -3.45 2.21 21.21
CA ALA A 222 -3.23 2.77 19.88
C ALA A 222 -4.56 3.06 19.19
N PRO A 223 -4.69 4.24 18.61
CA PRO A 223 -5.93 4.63 17.97
C PRO A 223 -6.21 3.75 16.75
N ASP A 224 -7.47 3.39 16.56
CA ASP A 224 -7.92 2.75 15.32
C ASP A 224 -8.05 3.81 14.23
N SER A 225 -7.42 3.59 13.09
CA SER A 225 -7.42 4.53 11.96
C SER A 225 -8.80 4.82 11.41
N ALA A 226 -9.67 3.81 11.30
CA ALA A 226 -11.02 3.98 10.81
C ALA A 226 -11.83 4.91 11.73
N LYS A 227 -11.71 4.68 13.05
CA LYS A 227 -12.35 5.53 14.04
C LYS A 227 -11.83 6.97 13.97
N LEU A 228 -10.50 7.15 13.95
CA LEU A 228 -9.89 8.49 13.85
C LEU A 228 -10.37 9.26 12.62
N LEU A 229 -10.36 8.61 11.45
CA LEU A 229 -10.79 9.24 10.20
C LEU A 229 -12.26 9.67 10.26
N LEU A 230 -13.16 8.80 10.72
CA LEU A 230 -14.58 9.11 10.83
C LEU A 230 -14.86 10.22 11.85
N GLU A 231 -14.21 10.19 13.02
CA GLU A 231 -14.34 11.26 14.04
C GLU A 231 -13.79 12.59 13.53
N HIS A 232 -12.79 12.55 12.64
CA HIS A 232 -12.21 13.74 12.00
C HIS A 232 -13.08 14.27 10.84
N GLY A 233 -14.15 13.57 10.46
CA GLY A 233 -15.02 13.95 9.35
C GLY A 233 -14.54 13.48 7.98
N TRP A 234 -13.58 12.54 7.93
CA TRP A 234 -13.06 11.93 6.71
C TRP A 234 -13.61 10.51 6.52
N GLY A 235 -13.59 10.04 5.28
CA GLY A 235 -13.89 8.67 4.95
C GLY A 235 -12.65 7.81 4.76
N PHE A 236 -12.89 6.52 4.58
CA PHE A 236 -11.85 5.58 4.17
C PHE A 236 -12.41 4.53 3.20
N VAL A 237 -11.52 3.84 2.50
CA VAL A 237 -11.85 2.64 1.74
C VAL A 237 -11.14 1.45 2.34
N GLY A 238 -11.93 0.46 2.77
CA GLY A 238 -11.45 -0.88 3.09
C GLY A 238 -11.40 -1.74 1.83
N ARG A 239 -10.28 -2.41 1.57
CA ARG A 239 -10.10 -3.29 0.41
C ARG A 239 -9.17 -4.46 0.69
N ASN A 240 -9.22 -5.48 -0.15
CA ASN A 240 -8.31 -6.62 -0.13
C ASN A 240 -7.48 -6.66 -1.42
N LEU A 241 -6.22 -6.30 -1.34
CA LEU A 241 -5.29 -6.28 -2.49
C LEU A 241 -5.09 -7.66 -3.13
N ASN A 242 -5.26 -8.77 -2.34
CA ASN A 242 -5.13 -10.13 -2.86
C ASN A 242 -6.22 -10.51 -3.86
N GLU A 243 -7.33 -9.80 -3.91
CA GLU A 243 -8.39 -10.02 -4.91
C GLU A 243 -7.96 -9.53 -6.29
N VAL A 244 -7.17 -8.46 -6.33
CA VAL A 244 -6.56 -7.94 -7.57
C VAL A 244 -5.45 -8.89 -8.04
N GLN A 245 -4.54 -9.24 -7.11
CA GLN A 245 -3.40 -10.12 -7.38
C GLN A 245 -2.94 -10.81 -6.10
N ALA A 246 -2.84 -12.12 -6.12
CA ALA A 246 -2.39 -12.90 -4.98
C ALA A 246 -0.95 -12.54 -4.57
N ASP A 247 -0.68 -12.49 -3.25
CA ASP A 247 0.63 -12.20 -2.65
C ASP A 247 1.52 -13.46 -2.64
N ASN A 248 1.78 -14.00 -3.80
CA ASN A 248 2.70 -15.16 -3.98
C ASN A 248 3.08 -15.35 -5.44
N GLY A 249 4.23 -15.99 -5.69
CA GLY A 249 4.72 -16.27 -7.03
C GLY A 249 3.86 -17.28 -7.82
N ALA A 250 3.16 -18.19 -7.12
CA ALA A 250 2.23 -19.13 -7.75
C ALA A 250 1.00 -18.49 -8.36
N GLY A 251 0.75 -17.22 -8.05
CA GLY A 251 -0.37 -16.44 -8.58
C GLY A 251 -0.03 -15.57 -9.79
N LEU A 252 1.21 -15.56 -10.27
CA LEU A 252 1.63 -14.66 -11.36
C LEU A 252 1.00 -14.98 -12.73
N ASP A 253 0.46 -16.18 -12.91
CA ASP A 253 -0.34 -16.59 -14.07
C ASP A 253 -1.87 -16.42 -13.86
N LYS A 254 -2.28 -15.83 -12.74
CA LYS A 254 -3.65 -15.60 -12.28
C LYS A 254 -3.84 -14.12 -11.92
N GLY A 255 -5.03 -13.78 -11.36
CA GLY A 255 -5.34 -12.39 -11.03
C GLY A 255 -5.20 -11.47 -12.23
N ILE A 256 -4.93 -10.19 -11.99
CA ILE A 256 -4.85 -9.20 -13.08
C ILE A 256 -3.62 -9.43 -13.97
N ILE A 257 -2.48 -9.88 -13.39
CA ILE A 257 -1.28 -10.20 -14.17
C ILE A 257 -1.58 -11.34 -15.13
N GLY A 258 -2.17 -12.44 -14.64
CA GLY A 258 -2.54 -13.58 -15.46
C GLY A 258 -3.64 -13.25 -16.48
N LEU A 259 -4.63 -12.43 -16.14
CA LEU A 259 -5.66 -11.99 -17.08
C LEU A 259 -5.06 -11.28 -18.29
N VAL A 260 -4.16 -10.33 -18.06
CA VAL A 260 -3.47 -9.59 -19.12
C VAL A 260 -2.57 -10.51 -19.95
N ASN A 261 -1.87 -11.43 -19.32
CA ASN A 261 -0.96 -12.38 -19.96
C ASN A 261 -1.67 -13.64 -20.48
N LYS A 262 -3.01 -13.70 -20.38
CA LYS A 262 -3.85 -14.83 -20.81
C LYS A 262 -3.42 -16.17 -20.20
N GLY A 263 -3.11 -16.14 -18.88
CA GLY A 263 -2.65 -17.31 -18.15
C GLY A 263 -1.22 -17.76 -18.47
N GLN A 264 -0.48 -16.99 -19.26
CA GLN A 264 0.90 -17.31 -19.60
C GLN A 264 1.86 -16.73 -18.54
N PRO A 265 3.01 -17.37 -18.32
CA PRO A 265 4.06 -16.81 -17.47
C PRO A 265 4.47 -15.41 -17.89
N ARG A 266 4.74 -14.53 -16.95
CA ARG A 266 5.16 -13.15 -17.22
C ARG A 266 6.56 -13.11 -17.86
N LYS A 267 6.85 -12.04 -18.60
CA LYS A 267 8.19 -11.69 -19.07
C LYS A 267 8.98 -11.09 -17.90
N LEU A 268 10.29 -11.00 -18.06
CA LEU A 268 11.18 -10.48 -17.04
C LEU A 268 10.97 -8.99 -16.74
N ASP A 269 10.44 -8.24 -17.68
CA ASP A 269 10.13 -6.81 -17.56
C ASP A 269 8.62 -6.54 -17.38
N ASP A 270 7.77 -7.55 -17.28
CA ASP A 270 6.36 -7.39 -16.93
C ASP A 270 6.21 -6.97 -15.46
N TRP A 271 5.12 -6.29 -15.16
CA TRP A 271 4.81 -5.78 -13.84
C TRP A 271 4.76 -6.86 -12.73
N GLY A 272 5.22 -6.47 -11.55
CA GLY A 272 5.11 -7.26 -10.33
C GLY A 272 3.82 -6.98 -9.57
N VAL A 273 3.63 -7.72 -8.50
CA VAL A 273 2.42 -7.66 -7.65
C VAL A 273 2.24 -6.28 -7.03
N LEU A 274 3.30 -5.57 -6.62
CA LEU A 274 3.19 -4.21 -6.08
C LEU A 274 2.52 -3.26 -7.07
N ARG A 275 2.88 -3.36 -8.34
CA ARG A 275 2.29 -2.54 -9.40
C ARG A 275 0.87 -2.96 -9.75
N ALA A 276 0.57 -4.25 -9.68
CA ALA A 276 -0.80 -4.75 -9.84
C ALA A 276 -1.72 -4.24 -8.71
N TRP A 277 -1.25 -4.20 -7.48
CA TRP A 277 -1.98 -3.62 -6.35
C TRP A 277 -2.18 -2.10 -6.50
N ALA A 278 -1.13 -1.39 -6.91
CA ALA A 278 -1.20 0.04 -7.20
C ALA A 278 -2.23 0.35 -8.29
N TRP A 279 -2.31 -0.49 -9.34
CA TRP A 279 -3.35 -0.39 -10.36
C TRP A 279 -4.75 -0.57 -9.75
N GLY A 280 -4.94 -1.53 -8.85
CA GLY A 280 -6.21 -1.73 -8.14
C GLY A 280 -6.63 -0.49 -7.35
N ASP A 281 -5.71 0.13 -6.62
CA ASP A 281 -5.95 1.38 -5.90
C ASP A 281 -6.27 2.55 -6.84
N SER A 282 -5.64 2.61 -8.03
CA SER A 282 -5.98 3.61 -9.07
C SER A 282 -7.38 3.37 -9.66
N LYS A 283 -7.84 2.12 -9.76
CA LYS A 283 -9.21 1.81 -10.20
C LYS A 283 -10.25 2.17 -9.14
N LEU A 284 -9.95 1.99 -7.87
CA LEU A 284 -10.77 2.53 -6.78
C LEU A 284 -10.84 4.07 -6.84
N LEU A 285 -9.74 4.74 -7.14
CA LEU A 285 -9.73 6.19 -7.33
C LEU A 285 -10.62 6.61 -8.51
N ASP A 286 -10.65 5.86 -9.62
CA ASP A 286 -11.57 6.10 -10.74
C ASP A 286 -13.03 6.15 -10.24
N TYR A 287 -13.44 5.18 -9.41
CA TYR A 287 -14.78 5.16 -8.80
C TYR A 287 -15.00 6.34 -7.86
N LEU A 288 -14.08 6.58 -6.93
CA LEU A 288 -14.22 7.62 -5.90
C LEU A 288 -14.34 9.03 -6.49
N GLN A 289 -13.72 9.28 -7.64
CA GLN A 289 -13.87 10.57 -8.35
C GLN A 289 -15.29 10.78 -8.89
N THR A 290 -16.09 9.72 -9.03
CA THR A 290 -17.50 9.80 -9.46
C THR A 290 -18.48 9.77 -8.29
N ASP A 291 -18.04 9.37 -7.09
CA ASP A 291 -18.90 9.25 -5.91
C ASP A 291 -19.29 10.63 -5.37
N LEU A 292 -20.60 10.82 -5.13
CA LEU A 292 -21.15 12.11 -4.73
C LEU A 292 -20.81 12.50 -3.28
N ASP A 293 -20.44 11.54 -2.45
CA ASP A 293 -20.09 11.78 -1.04
C ASP A 293 -18.57 11.94 -0.84
N VAL A 294 -17.77 11.79 -1.91
CA VAL A 294 -16.31 11.86 -1.86
C VAL A 294 -15.80 13.14 -2.52
N ASP A 295 -14.89 13.86 -1.85
CA ASP A 295 -14.10 14.90 -2.48
C ASP A 295 -12.97 14.24 -3.32
N GLY A 296 -13.27 13.99 -4.59
CA GLY A 296 -12.36 13.30 -5.51
C GLY A 296 -11.01 13.99 -5.72
N ALA A 297 -10.87 15.27 -5.33
CA ALA A 297 -9.59 15.98 -5.33
C ALA A 297 -8.77 15.75 -4.05
N LYS A 298 -9.37 15.11 -3.02
CA LYS A 298 -8.76 14.85 -1.72
C LYS A 298 -8.79 13.36 -1.38
N VAL A 299 -8.48 12.52 -2.35
CA VAL A 299 -8.31 11.09 -2.14
C VAL A 299 -6.85 10.78 -1.93
N GLY A 300 -6.55 10.20 -0.77
CA GLY A 300 -5.21 9.71 -0.43
C GLY A 300 -5.12 8.19 -0.52
N VAL A 301 -3.89 7.69 -0.50
CA VAL A 301 -3.59 6.25 -0.43
C VAL A 301 -2.71 5.93 0.77
N MET A 302 -3.00 4.84 1.45
CA MET A 302 -2.22 4.39 2.59
C MET A 302 -1.88 2.90 2.46
N GLY A 303 -0.66 2.57 2.87
CA GLY A 303 -0.25 1.20 3.04
C GLY A 303 0.80 1.03 4.15
N HIS A 304 0.88 -0.19 4.69
CA HIS A 304 1.84 -0.57 5.70
C HIS A 304 2.62 -1.80 5.25
N SER A 305 3.93 -1.85 5.55
CA SER A 305 4.79 -2.96 5.15
C SER A 305 4.80 -3.12 3.61
N ARG A 306 4.59 -4.31 3.07
CA ARG A 306 4.42 -4.52 1.62
C ARG A 306 3.28 -3.69 1.02
N GLY A 307 2.22 -3.44 1.77
CA GLY A 307 1.18 -2.49 1.38
C GLY A 307 1.69 -1.06 1.30
N GLY A 308 2.68 -0.68 2.13
CA GLY A 308 3.37 0.61 2.05
C GLY A 308 4.22 0.74 0.78
N LYS A 309 4.90 -0.35 0.38
CA LYS A 309 5.58 -0.42 -0.93
C LYS A 309 4.57 -0.16 -2.08
N ALA A 310 3.41 -0.84 -2.05
CA ALA A 310 2.37 -0.66 -3.07
C ALA A 310 1.75 0.75 -3.07
N ALA A 311 1.52 1.33 -1.89
CA ALA A 311 1.00 2.69 -1.76
C ALA A 311 1.96 3.74 -2.33
N LEU A 312 3.28 3.58 -2.13
CA LEU A 312 4.28 4.43 -2.76
C LEU A 312 4.24 4.29 -4.29
N VAL A 313 4.10 3.05 -4.80
CA VAL A 313 3.95 2.80 -6.24
C VAL A 313 2.68 3.46 -6.77
N ALA A 314 1.55 3.33 -6.09
CA ALA A 314 0.29 3.95 -6.48
C ALA A 314 0.41 5.49 -6.54
N GLU A 315 0.98 6.10 -5.52
CA GLU A 315 1.13 7.55 -5.46
C GLU A 315 2.13 8.07 -6.52
N ALA A 316 3.22 7.37 -6.78
CA ALA A 316 4.22 7.76 -7.77
C ALA A 316 3.70 7.62 -9.21
N ASP A 317 2.95 6.55 -9.50
CA ASP A 317 2.46 6.24 -10.85
C ASP A 317 1.18 7.02 -11.21
N ASP A 318 0.29 7.28 -10.24
CA ASP A 318 -0.97 7.99 -10.47
C ASP A 318 -0.98 9.38 -9.82
N PRO A 319 -0.82 10.45 -10.62
CA PRO A 319 -0.75 11.83 -10.10
C PRO A 319 -2.06 12.35 -9.50
N ARG A 320 -3.16 11.62 -9.59
CA ARG A 320 -4.46 12.01 -9.04
C ARG A 320 -4.57 11.76 -7.54
N PHE A 321 -3.74 10.88 -6.97
CA PHE A 321 -3.66 10.75 -5.52
C PHE A 321 -3.19 12.08 -4.92
N ALA A 322 -3.95 12.58 -3.96
CA ALA A 322 -3.68 13.87 -3.36
C ALA A 322 -2.57 13.82 -2.32
N ILE A 323 -2.39 12.67 -1.67
CA ILE A 323 -1.40 12.42 -0.60
C ILE A 323 -1.20 10.92 -0.40
N GLY A 324 -0.01 10.51 0.02
CA GLY A 324 0.30 9.15 0.46
C GLY A 324 0.72 9.07 1.93
N TYR A 325 0.32 7.99 2.61
CA TYR A 325 0.91 7.56 3.87
C TYR A 325 1.65 6.24 3.68
N ILE A 326 2.96 6.32 3.63
CA ILE A 326 3.87 5.21 3.37
C ILE A 326 4.46 4.75 4.70
N SER A 327 3.91 3.65 5.23
CA SER A 327 4.25 3.17 6.57
C SER A 327 5.13 1.93 6.53
N SER A 328 6.27 1.99 7.22
CA SER A 328 7.20 0.86 7.42
C SER A 328 7.42 0.05 6.13
N SER A 329 7.77 0.74 5.05
CA SER A 329 7.79 0.11 3.72
C SER A 329 9.11 -0.58 3.38
N GLY A 330 10.20 -0.29 4.06
CA GLY A 330 11.49 -0.97 3.92
C GLY A 330 12.07 -1.01 2.51
N ALA A 331 12.93 -1.96 2.27
CA ALA A 331 13.55 -2.19 0.97
C ALA A 331 12.51 -2.51 -0.11
N GLY A 332 12.65 -1.91 -1.30
CA GLY A 332 11.62 -1.97 -2.34
C GLY A 332 10.39 -1.11 -2.06
N GLY A 333 10.45 -0.28 -1.05
CA GLY A 333 9.55 0.81 -0.74
C GLY A 333 10.33 2.12 -0.63
N ALA A 334 10.22 2.82 0.51
CA ALA A 334 10.89 4.10 0.72
C ALA A 334 12.34 3.97 1.21
N ASP A 335 12.80 2.77 1.60
CA ASP A 335 14.17 2.57 2.05
C ASP A 335 15.16 2.45 0.88
N LEU A 336 16.37 2.99 1.05
CA LEU A 336 17.44 2.95 0.06
C LEU A 336 17.95 1.51 -0.18
N TYR A 337 17.96 1.06 -1.42
CA TYR A 337 18.57 -0.23 -1.80
C TYR A 337 20.06 -0.32 -1.49
N ARG A 338 20.76 0.82 -1.52
CA ARG A 338 22.20 0.92 -1.25
C ARG A 338 22.56 0.84 0.22
N ARG A 339 21.57 0.77 1.11
CA ARG A 339 21.81 0.52 2.52
C ARG A 339 21.85 -0.98 2.83
N ASN A 340 22.67 -1.34 3.80
CA ASN A 340 22.76 -2.68 4.35
C ASN A 340 22.30 -2.65 5.82
N TYR A 341 20.99 -2.51 6.02
CA TYR A 341 20.39 -2.48 7.35
C TYR A 341 19.02 -3.15 7.28
N GLY A 342 18.71 -4.07 8.19
CA GLY A 342 17.44 -4.78 8.21
C GLY A 342 17.18 -5.60 6.96
N GLU A 343 16.08 -5.30 6.26
CA GLU A 343 15.64 -5.94 5.02
C GLU A 343 16.57 -5.57 3.85
N THR A 344 17.05 -6.56 3.15
CA THR A 344 18.00 -6.38 2.03
C THR A 344 17.43 -6.89 0.72
N MET A 345 18.13 -6.63 -0.38
CA MET A 345 17.78 -7.16 -1.70
C MET A 345 17.71 -8.69 -1.74
N GLY A 346 18.55 -9.39 -0.98
CA GLY A 346 18.50 -10.85 -0.87
C GLY A 346 17.18 -11.34 -0.25
N ASN A 347 16.57 -10.54 0.65
CA ASN A 347 15.28 -10.83 1.25
C ASN A 347 14.13 -10.65 0.27
N ILE A 348 14.04 -9.46 -0.33
CA ILE A 348 12.94 -9.13 -1.25
C ILE A 348 13.02 -9.88 -2.60
N ALA A 349 14.17 -10.50 -2.91
CA ALA A 349 14.35 -11.43 -4.03
C ALA A 349 14.16 -12.91 -3.64
N ALA A 350 13.81 -13.20 -2.38
CA ALA A 350 13.56 -14.57 -1.90
C ALA A 350 12.28 -15.16 -2.51
N PRO A 351 12.10 -16.51 -2.51
CA PRO A 351 10.91 -17.16 -3.08
C PRO A 351 9.57 -16.67 -2.54
N ILE A 352 9.55 -16.09 -1.33
CA ILE A 352 8.34 -15.58 -0.69
C ILE A 352 8.02 -14.11 -1.05
N GLU A 353 8.91 -13.39 -1.75
CA GLU A 353 8.77 -11.93 -1.99
C GLU A 353 9.13 -11.49 -3.41
N PHE A 354 9.90 -12.26 -4.19
CA PHE A 354 10.36 -11.89 -5.55
C PHE A 354 9.23 -11.46 -6.48
N HIS A 355 8.05 -12.00 -6.30
CA HIS A 355 6.86 -11.72 -7.12
C HIS A 355 6.37 -10.28 -7.00
N TRP A 356 6.78 -9.55 -5.97
CA TRP A 356 6.46 -8.14 -5.83
C TRP A 356 7.05 -7.28 -6.95
N PHE A 357 8.19 -7.71 -7.51
CA PHE A 357 8.98 -6.97 -8.48
C PHE A 357 8.94 -7.62 -9.87
N ALA A 358 9.48 -6.91 -10.88
CA ALA A 358 9.79 -7.52 -12.16
C ALA A 358 10.84 -8.62 -12.02
N GLY A 359 10.84 -9.62 -12.90
CA GLY A 359 11.88 -10.64 -12.91
C GLY A 359 13.29 -10.08 -13.09
N ASN A 360 13.46 -8.97 -13.81
CA ASN A 360 14.73 -8.28 -13.98
C ASN A 360 15.39 -7.86 -12.67
N PHE A 361 14.60 -7.59 -11.62
CA PHE A 361 15.11 -7.20 -10.29
C PHE A 361 16.05 -8.27 -9.70
N LEU A 362 15.82 -9.53 -9.99
CA LEU A 362 16.63 -10.65 -9.50
C LEU A 362 18.12 -10.53 -9.86
N ARG A 363 18.46 -9.79 -10.94
CA ARG A 363 19.86 -9.57 -11.35
C ARG A 363 20.70 -8.90 -10.26
N TYR A 364 20.10 -7.92 -9.57
CA TYR A 364 20.81 -7.13 -8.56
C TYR A 364 20.97 -7.85 -7.23
N ALA A 365 20.14 -8.88 -7.00
CA ALA A 365 20.23 -9.75 -5.84
C ALA A 365 20.98 -11.08 -6.12
N ALA A 366 21.56 -11.25 -7.31
CA ALA A 366 22.39 -12.41 -7.64
C ALA A 366 23.73 -12.38 -6.88
N ALA A 367 24.31 -13.53 -6.64
CA ALA A 367 25.62 -13.63 -6.00
C ALA A 367 26.69 -12.89 -6.82
N GLY A 368 27.53 -12.09 -6.14
CA GLY A 368 28.54 -11.26 -6.78
C GLY A 368 28.05 -9.90 -7.32
N HIS A 369 26.74 -9.66 -7.29
CA HIS A 369 26.13 -8.37 -7.62
C HIS A 369 25.76 -7.58 -6.37
N SER A 370 25.38 -6.31 -6.55
CA SER A 370 25.03 -5.43 -5.43
C SER A 370 24.05 -4.32 -5.84
N ALA A 371 23.44 -3.69 -4.86
CA ALA A 371 22.59 -2.51 -5.07
C ALA A 371 23.33 -1.35 -5.76
N ASN A 372 24.67 -1.30 -5.67
CA ASN A 372 25.47 -0.26 -6.33
C ASN A 372 25.41 -0.32 -7.88
N GLU A 373 25.04 -1.48 -8.42
CA GLU A 373 24.87 -1.69 -9.86
C GLU A 373 23.49 -1.28 -10.37
N MET A 374 22.55 -1.01 -9.47
CA MET A 374 21.23 -0.53 -9.87
C MET A 374 21.33 0.87 -10.50
N PRO A 375 20.64 1.10 -11.62
CA PRO A 375 20.62 2.42 -12.26
C PRO A 375 19.82 3.45 -11.47
N VAL A 376 19.07 3.02 -10.46
CA VAL A 376 18.18 3.84 -9.64
C VAL A 376 18.31 3.49 -8.16
N ASP A 377 17.72 4.34 -7.28
CA ASP A 377 17.47 4.03 -5.88
C ASP A 377 16.14 4.63 -5.42
N SER A 378 15.63 4.20 -4.28
CA SER A 378 14.29 4.54 -3.79
C SER A 378 13.99 6.03 -3.70
N HIS A 379 14.99 6.88 -3.42
CA HIS A 379 14.81 8.34 -3.40
C HIS A 379 14.37 8.91 -4.75
N GLU A 380 14.80 8.33 -5.87
CA GLU A 380 14.34 8.74 -7.19
C GLU A 380 12.88 8.34 -7.42
N PHE A 381 12.43 7.20 -6.85
CA PHE A 381 11.02 6.80 -6.92
C PHE A 381 10.12 7.69 -6.05
N ILE A 382 10.56 8.03 -4.84
CA ILE A 382 9.90 9.04 -3.99
C ILE A 382 9.79 10.36 -4.75
N ALA A 383 10.82 10.78 -5.48
CA ALA A 383 10.82 12.02 -6.26
C ALA A 383 9.76 12.06 -7.37
N LEU A 384 9.27 10.91 -7.85
CA LEU A 384 8.16 10.86 -8.82
C LEU A 384 6.83 11.37 -8.23
N VAL A 385 6.70 11.42 -6.91
CA VAL A 385 5.54 11.97 -6.20
C VAL A 385 5.50 13.50 -6.29
N ALA A 386 6.66 14.15 -6.36
CA ALA A 386 6.77 15.61 -6.33
C ALA A 386 5.90 16.31 -7.40
N PRO A 387 5.27 17.45 -7.09
CA PRO A 387 5.36 18.22 -5.84
C PRO A 387 4.27 17.88 -4.81
N ARG A 388 3.60 16.73 -4.92
CA ARG A 388 2.50 16.33 -4.01
C ARG A 388 3.02 15.98 -2.62
N PRO A 389 2.20 16.16 -1.56
CA PRO A 389 2.59 15.81 -0.21
C PRO A 389 2.67 14.29 -0.04
N ILE A 390 3.65 13.85 0.75
CA ILE A 390 3.86 12.45 1.12
C ILE A 390 4.25 12.36 2.60
N PHE A 391 3.67 11.43 3.34
CA PHE A 391 4.04 11.12 4.72
C PHE A 391 4.73 9.75 4.78
N ILE A 392 5.98 9.74 5.20
CA ILE A 392 6.79 8.51 5.37
C ILE A 392 6.95 8.26 6.87
N GLY A 393 6.69 7.04 7.31
CA GLY A 393 6.83 6.71 8.72
C GLY A 393 7.22 5.27 8.97
N GLY A 394 7.83 5.02 10.13
CA GLY A 394 8.21 3.69 10.58
C GLY A 394 8.23 3.61 12.10
N GLY A 395 8.41 2.41 12.60
CA GLY A 395 8.64 2.15 14.01
C GLY A 395 10.13 2.19 14.36
N ALA A 396 10.43 1.98 15.63
CA ALA A 396 11.78 2.03 16.16
C ALA A 396 12.41 0.64 16.29
N LEU A 397 13.73 0.63 16.38
CA LEU A 397 14.47 -0.49 16.93
C LEU A 397 14.08 -0.66 18.42
N ILE A 398 13.69 -1.87 18.79
CA ILE A 398 13.43 -2.21 20.18
C ILE A 398 14.64 -3.00 20.70
N THR A 399 15.34 -2.44 21.67
CA THR A 399 16.57 -3.04 22.21
C THR A 399 16.31 -4.07 23.31
N ASP A 400 15.09 -4.13 23.86
CA ASP A 400 14.71 -5.18 24.79
C ASP A 400 14.77 -6.54 24.08
N PRO A 401 15.61 -7.50 24.55
CA PRO A 401 15.76 -8.80 23.89
C PRO A 401 14.45 -9.58 23.74
N GLN A 402 13.46 -9.32 24.59
CA GLN A 402 12.15 -9.95 24.51
C GLN A 402 11.33 -9.46 23.32
N TYR A 403 11.58 -8.23 22.84
CA TYR A 403 10.79 -7.55 21.82
C TYR A 403 11.60 -7.10 20.61
N ALA A 404 12.93 -7.27 20.65
CA ALA A 404 13.82 -6.89 19.56
C ALA A 404 13.57 -7.78 18.30
N PRO A 405 13.82 -7.25 17.11
CA PRO A 405 14.30 -5.92 16.78
C PRO A 405 13.19 -4.87 16.55
N GLY A 406 11.95 -5.09 16.92
CA GLY A 406 10.88 -4.12 16.70
C GLY A 406 10.60 -3.90 15.22
N ASP A 407 10.73 -2.65 14.75
CA ASP A 407 10.59 -2.27 13.33
C ASP A 407 11.94 -1.96 12.64
N ALA A 408 13.06 -2.29 13.27
CA ALA A 408 14.40 -2.07 12.71
C ALA A 408 14.58 -2.71 11.33
N TRP A 409 13.89 -3.81 11.07
CA TRP A 409 13.85 -4.50 9.78
C TRP A 409 13.53 -3.58 8.61
N GLN A 410 12.75 -2.51 8.83
CA GLN A 410 12.28 -1.59 7.79
C GLN A 410 13.18 -0.37 7.59
N ASP A 411 14.31 -0.29 8.28
CA ASP A 411 15.29 0.81 8.19
C ASP A 411 14.67 2.22 8.14
N ALA A 412 14.12 2.69 9.24
CA ALA A 412 13.52 4.02 9.31
C ALA A 412 14.52 5.14 8.95
N GLN A 413 15.81 4.96 9.25
CA GLN A 413 16.84 5.93 8.88
C GLN A 413 17.11 5.92 7.37
N GLY A 414 17.11 4.77 6.72
CA GLY A 414 17.24 4.67 5.26
C GLY A 414 16.06 5.31 4.53
N MET A 415 14.81 5.11 5.03
CA MET A 415 13.62 5.81 4.51
C MET A 415 13.73 7.33 4.68
N PHE A 416 14.24 7.82 5.82
CA PHE A 416 14.50 9.24 6.03
C PHE A 416 15.57 9.78 5.06
N MET A 417 16.68 9.08 4.89
CA MET A 417 17.75 9.46 3.96
C MET A 417 17.25 9.53 2.53
N ALA A 418 16.40 8.61 2.10
CA ALA A 418 15.75 8.64 0.79
C ALA A 418 14.85 9.87 0.63
N ALA A 419 14.06 10.21 1.65
CA ALA A 419 13.22 11.41 1.65
C ALA A 419 14.06 12.72 1.55
N VAL A 420 15.21 12.76 2.25
CA VAL A 420 16.18 13.88 2.13
C VAL A 420 16.71 13.98 0.71
N ALA A 421 17.16 12.85 0.14
CA ALA A 421 17.75 12.81 -1.21
C ALA A 421 16.72 13.11 -2.32
N ALA A 422 15.43 12.84 -2.12
CA ALA A 422 14.34 13.19 -3.02
C ALA A 422 13.96 14.69 -2.97
N SER A 423 14.18 15.35 -1.83
CA SER A 423 13.73 16.71 -1.52
C SER A 423 14.09 17.79 -2.55
N PRO A 424 15.26 17.75 -3.22
CA PRO A 424 15.62 18.74 -4.23
C PRO A 424 14.61 18.88 -5.36
N VAL A 425 13.85 17.82 -5.69
CA VAL A 425 12.83 17.87 -6.74
C VAL A 425 11.64 18.73 -6.34
N TRP A 426 11.20 18.66 -5.07
CA TRP A 426 10.18 19.57 -4.55
C TRP A 426 10.61 21.04 -4.70
N GLY A 427 11.85 21.34 -4.30
CA GLY A 427 12.43 22.70 -4.46
C GLY A 427 12.48 23.15 -5.92
N LEU A 428 12.88 22.26 -6.85
CA LEU A 428 12.85 22.55 -8.28
C LEU A 428 11.45 22.90 -8.80
N LEU A 429 10.42 22.24 -8.26
CA LEU A 429 9.03 22.42 -8.67
C LEU A 429 8.29 23.53 -7.88
N GLY A 430 8.99 24.30 -7.05
CA GLY A 430 8.41 25.41 -6.27
C GLY A 430 7.70 25.00 -4.99
N ALA A 431 7.90 23.76 -4.55
CA ALA A 431 7.38 23.21 -3.30
C ALA A 431 8.53 23.05 -2.28
N LYS A 432 8.23 22.58 -1.07
CA LYS A 432 9.24 22.38 -0.02
C LYS A 432 9.38 20.89 0.28
N GLY A 433 10.59 20.35 0.12
CA GLY A 433 10.92 18.97 0.50
C GLY A 433 10.79 18.74 2.01
N LEU A 434 11.50 17.76 2.54
CA LEU A 434 11.40 17.35 3.96
C LEU A 434 11.75 18.47 4.96
N GLY A 435 12.68 19.38 4.60
CA GLY A 435 13.08 20.50 5.44
C GLY A 435 13.98 20.13 6.61
N ALA A 436 14.51 18.91 6.64
CA ALA A 436 15.52 18.43 7.58
C ALA A 436 16.52 17.54 6.85
N SER A 437 17.77 17.52 7.33
CA SER A 437 18.85 16.69 6.79
C SER A 437 19.46 15.74 7.81
N THR A 438 19.12 15.92 9.09
CA THR A 438 19.60 15.06 10.20
C THR A 438 18.45 14.19 10.67
N PHE A 439 18.71 12.88 10.81
CA PHE A 439 17.73 11.92 11.30
C PHE A 439 17.21 12.34 12.68
N PRO A 440 15.89 12.49 12.85
CA PRO A 440 15.31 13.05 14.05
C PRO A 440 15.29 12.04 15.21
N PRO A 441 15.25 12.50 16.47
CA PRO A 441 14.95 11.63 17.60
C PRO A 441 13.59 10.94 17.44
N ILE A 442 13.48 9.72 17.98
CA ILE A 442 12.23 8.93 17.97
C ILE A 442 11.08 9.78 18.54
N GLY A 443 9.94 9.73 17.89
CA GLY A 443 8.74 10.49 18.27
C GLY A 443 8.64 11.87 17.64
N THR A 444 9.72 12.41 17.09
CA THR A 444 9.73 13.73 16.46
C THR A 444 9.02 13.68 15.10
N LEU A 445 8.06 14.58 14.88
CA LEU A 445 7.47 14.84 13.58
C LEU A 445 8.31 15.87 12.82
N VAL A 446 8.72 15.55 11.62
CA VAL A 446 9.29 16.48 10.63
C VAL A 446 8.23 16.71 9.57
N ASP A 447 7.61 17.89 9.53
CA ASP A 447 6.49 18.24 8.64
C ASP A 447 6.54 19.69 8.16
N SER A 448 7.72 20.28 8.16
CA SER A 448 7.88 21.68 7.77
C SER A 448 7.78 21.91 6.26
N GLY A 449 7.70 20.86 5.46
CA GLY A 449 7.54 20.86 4.01
C GLY A 449 6.39 20.00 3.54
N ASP A 450 6.40 19.64 2.26
CA ASP A 450 5.41 18.80 1.61
C ASP A 450 5.82 17.29 1.66
N ILE A 451 7.01 16.98 2.19
CA ILE A 451 7.38 15.65 2.67
C ILE A 451 7.35 15.71 4.20
N ALA A 452 6.64 14.75 4.80
CA ALA A 452 6.68 14.54 6.24
C ALA A 452 7.34 13.20 6.60
N PHE A 453 8.02 13.17 7.76
CA PHE A 453 8.62 11.95 8.28
C PHE A 453 8.41 11.84 9.79
N ARG A 454 8.10 10.62 10.27
CA ARG A 454 8.06 10.33 11.70
C ARG A 454 8.42 8.89 12.01
N GLN A 455 9.41 8.69 12.88
CA GLN A 455 9.66 7.40 13.53
C GLN A 455 8.97 7.35 14.88
N HIS A 456 8.10 6.36 15.13
CA HIS A 456 7.48 6.16 16.44
C HIS A 456 8.25 5.13 17.28
N GLN A 457 8.00 5.12 18.57
CA GLN A 457 8.73 4.28 19.55
C GLN A 457 8.31 2.80 19.59
N PHE A 458 7.28 2.40 18.82
CA PHE A 458 6.76 1.04 18.83
C PHE A 458 7.29 0.24 17.62
N GLY A 459 6.95 -1.06 17.57
CA GLY A 459 7.36 -1.95 16.50
C GLY A 459 6.59 -1.76 15.18
N HIS A 460 6.42 -2.83 14.44
CA HIS A 460 5.87 -2.85 13.08
C HIS A 460 4.36 -2.59 13.04
N THR A 461 3.95 -1.33 13.09
CA THR A 461 2.55 -0.88 13.10
C THR A 461 2.41 0.56 12.58
N PRO A 462 1.36 0.90 11.82
CA PRO A 462 1.12 2.30 11.41
C PRO A 462 0.41 3.14 12.47
N ALA A 463 -0.18 2.51 13.49
CA ALA A 463 -1.16 3.13 14.38
C ALA A 463 -0.68 4.41 15.08
N PRO A 464 0.56 4.48 15.65
CA PRO A 464 1.00 5.67 16.37
C PRO A 464 1.23 6.90 15.50
N ASN A 465 1.30 6.74 14.17
CA ASN A 465 1.53 7.85 13.24
C ASN A 465 0.23 8.42 12.65
N TRP A 466 -0.92 7.75 12.81
CA TRP A 466 -2.17 8.21 12.23
C TRP A 466 -2.61 9.62 12.67
N PRO A 467 -2.55 10.02 13.95
CA PRO A 467 -2.89 11.38 14.34
C PRO A 467 -2.03 12.43 13.62
N TYR A 468 -0.74 12.18 13.51
CA TYR A 468 0.22 13.08 12.86
C TYR A 468 0.03 13.13 11.33
N PHE A 469 -0.33 12.00 10.73
CA PHE A 469 -0.70 11.97 9.31
C PHE A 469 -1.94 12.82 9.03
N ILE A 470 -2.99 12.70 9.85
CA ILE A 470 -4.23 13.48 9.68
C ILE A 470 -3.94 14.98 9.82
N GLU A 471 -3.16 15.39 10.83
CA GLU A 471 -2.75 16.80 11.01
C GLU A 471 -1.96 17.33 9.81
N PHE A 472 -1.00 16.52 9.31
CA PHE A 472 -0.23 16.88 8.11
C PHE A 472 -1.12 16.99 6.88
N ALA A 473 -1.99 16.03 6.63
CA ALA A 473 -2.88 16.02 5.49
C ALA A 473 -3.91 17.17 5.52
N ASP A 474 -4.45 17.51 6.69
CA ASP A 474 -5.29 18.67 6.88
C ASP A 474 -4.61 19.99 6.46
N LYS A 475 -3.35 20.12 6.86
CA LYS A 475 -2.53 21.29 6.48
C LYS A 475 -2.33 21.35 4.97
N GLU A 476 -2.06 20.21 4.33
CA GLU A 476 -1.85 20.14 2.89
C GLU A 476 -3.15 20.36 2.10
N PHE A 477 -4.27 19.80 2.55
CA PHE A 477 -5.58 20.01 1.91
C PHE A 477 -6.12 21.44 2.04
N LYS A 478 -5.68 22.21 3.02
CA LYS A 478 -6.02 23.64 3.15
C LYS A 478 -5.23 24.53 2.20
N LYS A 479 -4.08 24.08 1.69
CA LYS A 479 -3.28 24.82 0.69
C LYS A 479 -3.86 24.74 -0.73
N ARG A 480 -4.70 23.73 -0.98
CA ARG A 480 -5.36 23.43 -2.26
C ARG A 480 -6.82 23.88 -2.24
#